data_f486240af676ab48f16284c60257524d
#
_entry.id   f486240af676ab48f16284c60257524d
#
_cell.length_a   1.000
_cell.length_b   1.000
_cell.length_c   1.000
_cell.angle_alpha   90.00
_cell.angle_beta   90.00
_cell.angle_gamma   90.00
#
_symmetry.space_group_name_H-M   'P 1'
#
loop_
_entity.id
_entity.type
_entity.pdbx_description
1 polymer ?
#
loop_
_entity_poly.entity_id
_entity_poly.type
_entity_poly.pdbx_seq_one_letter_code
_entity_poly.pdbx_strand_id
1 'polypeptide(L)'
;MKLNLFIMLFLSLVICSGIYAQEKSPKKYDAVTNFDPSRNPAQDVKDAVVEAERSNRRIILDVGGNWCIWCHRIDNFIDENKDLSGLLHKNFVVVKVNYSPENKNEQFLSQYPKIQGYPHFFVLDENGELIHSQDTGKLEKGKGYDKGKFISFIKKW
;
A
#
# COMPACT_ATOMS: atom_id res chain seq x y z
N MET A 1 12.37 -78.29 -34.23
CA MET A 1 11.63 -77.11 -34.64
C MET A 1 11.62 -76.16 -33.46
N LYS A 2 12.51 -75.13 -33.47
CA LYS A 2 12.72 -74.20 -32.35
C LYS A 2 11.96 -72.90 -32.67
N LEU A 3 10.96 -72.59 -31.88
CA LEU A 3 10.15 -71.37 -31.98
C LEU A 3 10.82 -70.30 -31.12
N ASN A 4 11.45 -69.31 -31.77
CA ASN A 4 12.02 -68.16 -31.11
C ASN A 4 10.95 -67.11 -30.84
N LEU A 5 10.62 -66.92 -29.58
CA LEU A 5 9.73 -65.88 -29.11
C LEU A 5 10.52 -64.58 -28.91
N PHE A 6 10.40 -63.61 -29.83
CA PHE A 6 10.94 -62.28 -29.72
C PHE A 6 10.02 -61.46 -28.79
N ILE A 7 10.47 -61.19 -27.57
CA ILE A 7 9.82 -60.28 -26.67
C ILE A 7 10.29 -58.85 -27.04
N MET A 8 9.45 -58.06 -27.73
CA MET A 8 9.66 -56.66 -27.91
C MET A 8 9.33 -55.90 -26.63
N LEU A 9 10.36 -55.40 -25.95
CA LEU A 9 10.22 -54.54 -24.79
C LEU A 9 9.94 -53.10 -25.29
N PHE A 10 8.68 -52.63 -25.27
CA PHE A 10 8.35 -51.24 -25.55
C PHE A 10 8.70 -50.41 -24.30
N LEU A 11 9.82 -49.70 -24.36
CA LEU A 11 10.24 -48.68 -23.38
C LEU A 11 9.44 -47.42 -23.66
N SER A 12 8.28 -47.23 -23.00
CA SER A 12 7.51 -46.00 -23.08
C SER A 12 8.20 -44.89 -22.27
N LEU A 13 8.92 -44.01 -23.01
CA LEU A 13 9.50 -42.78 -22.44
C LEU A 13 8.38 -41.80 -22.12
N VAL A 14 7.91 -41.76 -20.85
CA VAL A 14 7.01 -40.70 -20.36
C VAL A 14 7.81 -39.42 -20.23
N ILE A 15 7.74 -38.57 -21.26
CA ILE A 15 8.27 -37.20 -21.19
C ILE A 15 7.30 -36.40 -20.30
N CYS A 16 7.64 -36.32 -19.03
CA CYS A 16 6.96 -35.41 -18.10
C CYS A 16 7.34 -33.97 -18.45
N SER A 17 6.59 -33.34 -19.36
CA SER A 17 6.74 -31.92 -19.68
C SER A 17 6.34 -31.12 -18.45
N GLY A 18 7.30 -30.85 -17.57
CA GLY A 18 7.13 -29.92 -16.47
C GLY A 18 6.75 -28.55 -17.04
N ILE A 19 5.50 -28.16 -16.87
CA ILE A 19 5.06 -26.78 -17.10
C ILE A 19 5.73 -25.95 -16.00
N TYR A 20 6.91 -25.42 -16.28
CA TYR A 20 7.49 -24.38 -15.44
C TYR A 20 6.59 -23.15 -15.60
N ALA A 21 5.66 -22.94 -14.66
CA ALA A 21 4.99 -21.67 -14.52
C ALA A 21 6.09 -20.64 -14.32
N GLN A 22 6.28 -19.78 -15.32
CA GLN A 22 7.24 -18.68 -15.25
C GLN A 22 6.72 -17.71 -14.19
N GLU A 23 7.26 -17.84 -12.98
CA GLU A 23 6.95 -16.96 -11.86
C GLU A 23 7.38 -15.55 -12.28
N LYS A 24 6.39 -14.74 -12.61
CA LYS A 24 6.60 -13.35 -13.03
C LYS A 24 7.26 -12.65 -11.84
N SER A 25 8.50 -12.20 -11.99
CA SER A 25 9.21 -11.47 -10.94
C SER A 25 8.28 -10.42 -10.35
N PRO A 26 8.17 -10.31 -9.01
CA PRO A 26 7.23 -9.40 -8.38
C PRO A 26 7.48 -7.98 -8.91
N LYS A 27 6.43 -7.35 -9.45
CA LYS A 27 6.49 -5.97 -9.92
C LYS A 27 6.97 -5.10 -8.76
N LYS A 28 8.03 -4.32 -8.98
CA LYS A 28 8.49 -3.37 -7.96
C LYS A 28 7.34 -2.42 -7.62
N TYR A 29 7.07 -2.23 -6.33
CA TYR A 29 6.06 -1.30 -5.87
C TYR A 29 6.40 0.13 -6.33
N ASP A 30 5.44 0.79 -6.95
CA ASP A 30 5.53 2.19 -7.37
C ASP A 30 4.81 3.04 -6.32
N ALA A 31 5.59 3.74 -5.48
CA ALA A 31 5.06 4.48 -4.35
C ALA A 31 4.20 5.67 -4.82
N VAL A 32 2.99 5.79 -4.26
CA VAL A 32 2.07 6.90 -4.56
C VAL A 32 2.37 8.09 -3.64
N THR A 33 3.23 8.98 -4.11
CA THR A 33 3.77 10.09 -3.31
C THR A 33 3.09 11.45 -3.53
N ASN A 34 2.14 11.52 -4.48
CA ASN A 34 1.45 12.75 -4.85
C ASN A 34 -0.06 12.56 -4.90
N PHE A 35 -0.81 13.63 -4.63
CA PHE A 35 -2.25 13.67 -4.86
C PHE A 35 -2.53 13.88 -6.35
N ASP A 36 -2.79 12.78 -7.05
CA ASP A 36 -3.06 12.77 -8.49
C ASP A 36 -4.52 12.37 -8.76
N PRO A 37 -5.36 13.28 -9.31
CA PRO A 37 -6.76 13.01 -9.58
C PRO A 37 -6.98 11.96 -10.68
N SER A 38 -5.97 11.63 -11.48
CA SER A 38 -6.06 10.62 -12.55
C SER A 38 -5.85 9.19 -12.06
N ARG A 39 -5.32 8.98 -10.84
CA ARG A 39 -5.05 7.66 -10.28
C ARG A 39 -6.31 6.95 -9.81
N ASN A 40 -6.24 5.63 -9.81
CA ASN A 40 -7.28 4.77 -9.23
C ASN A 40 -6.85 4.28 -7.84
N PRO A 41 -7.38 4.86 -6.75
CA PRO A 41 -6.95 4.52 -5.40
C PRO A 41 -7.24 3.06 -5.01
N ALA A 42 -8.26 2.43 -5.61
CA ALA A 42 -8.52 1.01 -5.36
C ALA A 42 -7.41 0.11 -5.93
N GLN A 43 -6.81 0.49 -7.07
CA GLN A 43 -5.65 -0.21 -7.61
C GLN A 43 -4.39 0.09 -6.81
N ASP A 44 -4.21 1.36 -6.40
CA ASP A 44 -3.07 1.78 -5.59
C ASP A 44 -3.01 1.03 -4.25
N VAL A 45 -4.18 0.82 -3.61
CA VAL A 45 -4.29 0.01 -2.37
C VAL A 45 -3.94 -1.45 -2.63
N LYS A 46 -4.40 -2.06 -3.73
CA LYS A 46 -4.03 -3.44 -4.07
C LYS A 46 -2.52 -3.60 -4.24
N ASP A 47 -1.88 -2.65 -4.93
CA ASP A 47 -0.43 -2.66 -5.12
C ASP A 47 0.30 -2.42 -3.78
N ALA A 48 -0.25 -1.58 -2.90
CA ALA A 48 0.28 -1.32 -1.56
C ALA A 48 0.13 -2.54 -0.63
N VAL A 49 -0.95 -3.32 -0.73
CA VAL A 49 -1.14 -4.58 0.02
C VAL A 49 -0.02 -5.58 -0.33
N VAL A 50 0.26 -5.80 -1.62
CA VAL A 50 1.35 -6.68 -2.05
C VAL A 50 2.70 -6.24 -1.45
N GLU A 51 2.96 -4.92 -1.41
CA GLU A 51 4.19 -4.40 -0.80
C GLU A 51 4.17 -4.52 0.73
N ALA A 52 3.03 -4.29 1.38
CA ALA A 52 2.85 -4.37 2.82
C ALA A 52 3.08 -5.79 3.33
N GLU A 53 2.45 -6.79 2.70
CA GLU A 53 2.67 -8.22 2.97
C GLU A 53 4.16 -8.61 2.81
N ARG A 54 4.78 -8.22 1.67
CA ARG A 54 6.18 -8.51 1.38
C ARG A 54 7.16 -7.93 2.41
N SER A 55 6.84 -6.75 2.94
CA SER A 55 7.73 -5.98 3.81
C SER A 55 7.34 -6.01 5.30
N ASN A 56 6.26 -6.73 5.65
CA ASN A 56 5.69 -6.78 6.99
C ASN A 56 5.40 -5.38 7.55
N ARG A 57 4.78 -4.54 6.72
CA ARG A 57 4.35 -3.19 7.06
C ARG A 57 2.83 -3.06 6.99
N ARG A 58 2.29 -2.08 7.68
CA ARG A 58 0.91 -1.64 7.51
C ARG A 58 0.80 -0.59 6.40
N ILE A 59 -0.42 -0.12 6.13
CA ILE A 59 -0.65 0.87 5.09
C ILE A 59 -1.26 2.12 5.73
N ILE A 60 -0.83 3.30 5.29
CA ILE A 60 -1.51 4.57 5.55
C ILE A 60 -2.08 5.08 4.23
N LEU A 61 -3.40 5.31 4.20
CA LEU A 61 -4.01 6.13 3.16
C LEU A 61 -4.01 7.57 3.66
N ASP A 62 -3.18 8.41 3.06
CA ASP A 62 -3.15 9.85 3.30
C ASP A 62 -4.13 10.51 2.33
N VAL A 63 -5.33 10.84 2.83
CA VAL A 63 -6.41 11.42 2.02
C VAL A 63 -6.34 12.93 2.07
N GLY A 64 -6.23 13.55 0.89
CA GLY A 64 -6.12 15.00 0.78
C GLY A 64 -6.06 15.48 -0.66
N GLY A 65 -5.42 16.60 -0.91
CA GLY A 65 -5.29 17.15 -2.27
C GLY A 65 -4.33 18.33 -2.32
N ASN A 66 -3.93 18.71 -3.52
CA ASN A 66 -3.00 19.81 -3.75
C ASN A 66 -3.55 21.21 -3.33
N TRP A 67 -4.86 21.33 -3.15
CA TRP A 67 -5.52 22.54 -2.62
C TRP A 67 -5.38 22.68 -1.10
N CYS A 68 -4.99 21.63 -0.40
CA CYS A 68 -5.06 21.50 1.05
C CYS A 68 -3.76 22.00 1.71
N ILE A 69 -3.80 23.18 2.32
CA ILE A 69 -2.64 23.77 2.98
C ILE A 69 -2.09 22.91 4.14
N TRP A 70 -2.96 22.18 4.87
CA TRP A 70 -2.54 21.28 5.92
C TRP A 70 -1.90 20.00 5.40
N CYS A 71 -2.28 19.56 4.18
CA CYS A 71 -1.61 18.45 3.50
C CYS A 71 -0.16 18.82 3.16
N HIS A 72 0.07 20.03 2.66
CA HIS A 72 1.44 20.53 2.44
C HIS A 72 2.24 20.67 3.73
N ARG A 73 1.58 21.13 4.83
CA ARG A 73 2.26 21.25 6.13
C ARG A 73 2.68 19.91 6.71
N ILE A 74 1.86 18.86 6.57
CA ILE A 74 2.20 17.52 7.07
C ILE A 74 3.33 16.92 6.26
N ASP A 75 3.32 17.09 4.95
CA ASP A 75 4.38 16.63 4.05
C ASP A 75 5.72 17.30 4.41
N ASN A 76 5.73 18.63 4.47
CA ASN A 76 6.92 19.38 4.85
C ASN A 76 7.43 18.98 6.24
N PHE A 77 6.52 18.81 7.20
CA PHE A 77 6.88 18.39 8.56
C PHE A 77 7.55 17.01 8.59
N ILE A 78 7.02 16.05 7.82
CA ILE A 78 7.62 14.71 7.70
C ILE A 78 8.98 14.80 7.00
N ASP A 79 9.09 15.58 5.93
CA ASP A 79 10.31 15.72 5.14
C ASP A 79 11.46 16.43 5.90
N GLU A 80 11.13 17.41 6.71
CA GLU A 80 12.09 18.14 7.56
C GLU A 80 12.57 17.29 8.76
N ASN A 81 11.77 16.33 9.21
CA ASN A 81 12.10 15.44 10.33
C ASN A 81 12.51 14.07 9.83
N LYS A 82 13.76 13.91 9.38
CA LYS A 82 14.26 12.65 8.75
C LYS A 82 14.12 11.40 9.61
N ASP A 83 14.29 11.51 10.91
CA ASP A 83 14.07 10.39 11.86
C ASP A 83 12.59 9.99 11.95
N LEU A 84 11.67 10.96 11.90
CA LEU A 84 10.23 10.72 11.84
C LEU A 84 9.84 10.07 10.50
N SER A 85 10.34 10.63 9.39
CA SER A 85 10.15 10.09 8.03
C SER A 85 10.65 8.64 7.95
N GLY A 86 11.85 8.38 8.45
CA GLY A 86 12.42 7.03 8.52
C GLY A 86 11.56 6.07 9.35
N LEU A 87 11.05 6.53 10.50
CA LEU A 87 10.17 5.73 11.36
C LEU A 87 8.83 5.45 10.67
N LEU A 88 8.24 6.44 10.00
CA LEU A 88 6.99 6.30 9.25
C LEU A 88 7.13 5.23 8.16
N HIS A 89 8.11 5.39 7.27
CA HIS A 89 8.30 4.48 6.13
C HIS A 89 8.83 3.10 6.53
N LYS A 90 9.44 2.96 7.71
CA LYS A 90 9.80 1.66 8.28
C LYS A 90 8.56 0.85 8.66
N ASN A 91 7.49 1.51 9.11
CA ASN A 91 6.29 0.85 9.65
C ASN A 91 5.13 0.83 8.66
N PHE A 92 5.12 1.76 7.69
CA PHE A 92 3.97 1.91 6.79
C PHE A 92 4.37 2.05 5.33
N VAL A 93 3.54 1.49 4.47
CA VAL A 93 3.42 1.85 3.06
C VAL A 93 2.45 3.02 2.99
N VAL A 94 2.92 4.20 2.58
CA VAL A 94 2.07 5.38 2.49
C VAL A 94 1.53 5.52 1.07
N VAL A 95 0.21 5.71 0.95
CA VAL A 95 -0.52 5.90 -0.32
C VAL A 95 -1.27 7.21 -0.24
N LYS A 96 -0.93 8.17 -1.09
CA LYS A 96 -1.71 9.41 -1.21
C LYS A 96 -2.97 9.17 -2.03
N VAL A 97 -4.11 9.51 -1.44
CA VAL A 97 -5.43 9.40 -2.08
C VAL A 97 -5.98 10.79 -2.36
N ASN A 98 -6.10 11.13 -3.64
CA ASN A 98 -6.61 12.44 -4.04
C ASN A 98 -8.09 12.60 -3.66
N TYR A 99 -8.40 13.77 -3.09
CA TYR A 99 -9.74 14.31 -2.95
C TYR A 99 -9.72 15.76 -3.44
N SER A 100 -10.27 16.00 -4.63
CA SER A 100 -10.27 17.33 -5.24
C SER A 100 -11.54 17.55 -6.07
N PRO A 101 -11.84 18.78 -6.54
CA PRO A 101 -12.96 19.03 -7.42
C PRO A 101 -12.94 18.19 -8.71
N GLU A 102 -11.75 17.88 -9.23
CA GLU A 102 -11.56 17.08 -10.44
C GLU A 102 -11.88 15.60 -10.21
N ASN A 103 -11.57 15.09 -9.03
CA ASN A 103 -11.88 13.72 -8.64
C ASN A 103 -11.94 13.59 -7.11
N LYS A 104 -13.14 13.43 -6.58
CA LYS A 104 -13.38 13.25 -5.14
C LYS A 104 -13.20 11.81 -4.67
N ASN A 105 -13.04 10.88 -5.58
CA ASN A 105 -12.95 9.45 -5.27
C ASN A 105 -14.07 8.95 -4.34
N GLU A 106 -15.29 9.49 -4.49
CA GLU A 106 -16.42 9.27 -3.57
C GLU A 106 -16.76 7.79 -3.41
N GLN A 107 -16.80 7.04 -4.52
CA GLN A 107 -17.09 5.60 -4.50
C GLN A 107 -16.04 4.83 -3.69
N PHE A 108 -14.77 5.15 -3.85
CA PHE A 108 -13.70 4.53 -3.09
C PHE A 108 -13.76 4.93 -1.62
N LEU A 109 -13.93 6.21 -1.32
CA LEU A 109 -13.93 6.72 0.05
C LEU A 109 -15.20 6.36 0.84
N SER A 110 -16.30 5.98 0.18
CA SER A 110 -17.55 5.59 0.83
C SER A 110 -17.44 4.30 1.67
N GLN A 111 -16.42 3.48 1.45
CA GLN A 111 -16.15 2.30 2.25
C GLN A 111 -15.44 2.59 3.60
N TYR A 112 -14.98 3.83 3.79
CA TYR A 112 -14.28 4.28 4.98
C TYR A 112 -15.17 5.19 5.85
N PRO A 113 -14.84 5.37 7.14
CA PRO A 113 -15.52 6.33 7.99
C PRO A 113 -15.51 7.75 7.41
N LYS A 114 -16.55 8.55 7.74
CA LYS A 114 -16.66 9.92 7.27
C LYS A 114 -15.46 10.77 7.69
N ILE A 115 -14.81 11.40 6.72
CA ILE A 115 -13.72 12.35 6.94
C ILE A 115 -14.30 13.68 7.43
N GLN A 116 -13.74 14.22 8.52
CA GLN A 116 -14.15 15.49 9.11
C GLN A 116 -13.26 16.67 8.66
N GLY A 117 -12.04 16.39 8.22
CA GLY A 117 -11.06 17.39 7.78
C GLY A 117 -9.91 16.75 7.04
N TYR A 118 -9.14 17.54 6.31
CA TYR A 118 -8.01 17.08 5.51
C TYR A 118 -6.69 17.74 5.97
N PRO A 119 -5.55 16.98 5.91
CA PRO A 119 -5.45 15.58 5.52
C PRO A 119 -6.12 14.66 6.56
N HIS A 120 -6.44 13.44 6.14
CA HIS A 120 -6.96 12.39 7.00
C HIS A 120 -6.22 11.09 6.75
N PHE A 121 -5.86 10.35 7.80
CA PHE A 121 -5.19 9.06 7.65
C PHE A 121 -6.14 7.90 7.95
N PHE A 122 -6.26 6.97 7.03
CA PHE A 122 -6.77 5.64 7.32
C PHE A 122 -5.60 4.68 7.45
N VAL A 123 -5.52 3.98 8.58
CA VAL A 123 -4.52 2.94 8.79
C VAL A 123 -5.17 1.61 8.46
N LEU A 124 -4.54 0.88 7.54
CA LEU A 124 -4.94 -0.47 7.19
C LEU A 124 -3.87 -1.45 7.68
N ASP A 125 -4.28 -2.68 7.96
CA ASP A 125 -3.33 -3.76 8.17
C ASP A 125 -2.64 -4.20 6.86
N GLU A 126 -1.80 -5.21 6.92
CA GLU A 126 -1.08 -5.74 5.76
C GLU A 126 -1.99 -6.37 4.71
N ASN A 127 -3.22 -6.74 5.07
CA ASN A 127 -4.23 -7.31 4.15
C ASN A 127 -5.13 -6.23 3.53
N GLY A 128 -4.96 -4.97 3.93
CA GLY A 128 -5.77 -3.84 3.46
C GLY A 128 -7.05 -3.60 4.25
N GLU A 129 -7.24 -4.27 5.39
CA GLU A 129 -8.40 -4.06 6.26
C GLU A 129 -8.22 -2.83 7.15
N LEU A 130 -9.27 -2.01 7.28
CA LEU A 130 -9.23 -0.81 8.09
C LEU A 130 -9.10 -1.14 9.58
N ILE A 131 -8.03 -0.67 10.23
CA ILE A 131 -7.80 -0.83 11.67
C ILE A 131 -7.90 0.48 12.44
N HIS A 132 -7.71 1.65 11.80
CA HIS A 132 -7.85 2.94 12.47
C HIS A 132 -8.17 4.08 11.49
N SER A 133 -8.94 5.07 11.98
CA SER A 133 -9.24 6.32 11.29
C SER A 133 -8.70 7.49 12.12
N GLN A 134 -7.66 8.16 11.61
CA GLN A 134 -6.95 9.22 12.30
C GLN A 134 -7.29 10.60 11.73
N ASP A 135 -7.98 11.39 12.50
CA ASP A 135 -8.05 12.84 12.30
C ASP A 135 -6.67 13.43 12.59
N THR A 136 -6.00 13.98 11.55
CA THR A 136 -4.66 14.54 11.66
C THR A 136 -4.62 15.83 12.48
N GLY A 137 -5.74 16.50 12.70
CA GLY A 137 -5.87 17.62 13.63
C GLY A 137 -5.47 17.26 15.06
N LYS A 138 -5.63 15.99 15.46
CA LYS A 138 -5.17 15.49 16.76
C LYS A 138 -3.65 15.41 16.88
N LEU A 139 -2.93 15.44 15.75
CA LEU A 139 -1.48 15.42 15.71
C LEU A 139 -0.88 16.84 15.65
N GLU A 140 -1.73 17.86 15.52
CA GLU A 140 -1.32 19.27 15.38
C GLU A 140 -0.79 19.86 16.68
N LYS A 141 0.06 20.90 16.51
CA LYS A 141 0.54 21.82 17.54
C LYS A 141 0.74 23.20 16.91
N GLY A 142 -0.10 24.17 17.33
CA GLY A 142 -0.06 25.53 16.78
C GLY A 142 -0.40 25.54 15.28
N LYS A 143 0.51 26.06 14.45
CA LYS A 143 0.35 26.11 12.98
C LYS A 143 1.03 24.94 12.24
N GLY A 144 1.40 23.87 12.93
CA GLY A 144 2.10 22.71 12.39
C GLY A 144 1.73 21.45 13.16
N TYR A 145 2.68 20.50 13.23
CA TYR A 145 2.47 19.20 13.84
C TYR A 145 3.39 18.99 15.06
N ASP A 146 2.97 18.10 15.97
CA ASP A 146 3.75 17.72 17.15
C ASP A 146 4.47 16.40 16.88
N LYS A 147 5.80 16.41 16.94
CA LYS A 147 6.63 15.25 16.69
C LYS A 147 6.38 14.10 17.66
N GLY A 148 6.15 14.42 18.95
CA GLY A 148 5.86 13.41 19.96
C GLY A 148 4.53 12.69 19.72
N LYS A 149 3.48 13.45 19.37
CA LYS A 149 2.18 12.90 19.00
C LYS A 149 2.29 12.00 17.75
N PHE A 150 3.06 12.45 16.75
CA PHE A 150 3.28 11.67 15.53
C PHE A 150 4.03 10.36 15.79
N ILE A 151 5.11 10.40 16.57
CA ILE A 151 5.86 9.20 16.98
C ILE A 151 4.95 8.24 17.76
N SER A 152 4.12 8.77 18.67
CA SER A 152 3.17 7.98 19.45
C SER A 152 2.12 7.31 18.55
N PHE A 153 1.62 8.03 17.54
CA PHE A 153 0.71 7.48 16.53
C PHE A 153 1.39 6.33 15.74
N ILE A 154 2.59 6.55 15.18
CA ILE A 154 3.31 5.54 14.40
C ILE A 154 3.60 4.28 15.22
N LYS A 155 3.98 4.43 16.51
CA LYS A 155 4.30 3.30 17.37
C LYS A 155 3.09 2.51 17.87
N LYS A 156 1.91 3.15 17.85
CA LYS A 156 0.67 2.51 18.28
C LYS A 156 0.10 1.59 17.21
N TRP A 157 0.19 2.01 16.01
CA TRP A 157 -0.38 1.35 14.85
C TRP A 157 0.71 0.80 13.94
#